data_5e306763dc62535f185c01d10e29e038
#
_entry.id   5e306763dc62535f185c01d10e29e038
#
_cell.length_a   1.000
_cell.length_b   1.000
_cell.length_c   1.000
_cell.angle_alpha   90.00
_cell.angle_beta   90.00
_cell.angle_gamma   90.00
#
_symmetry.space_group_name_H-M   'P 1'
#
loop_
_entity.id
_entity.type
_entity.pdbx_description
1 polymer ?
#
loop_
_entity_poly.entity_id
_entity_poly.type
_entity_poly.pdbx_seq_one_letter_code
_entity_poly.pdbx_strand_id
1 'polypeptide(L)'
;MTKLTKNQIIFSASSPWDNPFQGLSKRVLFVCSAGILRSATMARMYAQKYNTRCAGSELYALIKVSSDLLLWAEEIVFVNHENYLSVCRQFDLDAFSLEKKIVVLDIPDEYDHMHPDLIRIIQEQYEPI
;
A
#
# COMPACT_ATOMS: atom_id res chain seq x y z
N MET A 1 -19.30 1.20 23.20
CA MET A 1 -18.23 1.23 22.21
C MET A 1 -18.60 2.20 21.09
N THR A 2 -17.78 3.19 20.84
CA THR A 2 -18.04 4.17 19.80
C THR A 2 -17.85 3.54 18.42
N LYS A 3 -18.81 3.73 17.53
CA LYS A 3 -18.74 3.22 16.19
C LYS A 3 -17.72 4.05 15.38
N LEU A 4 -16.80 3.38 14.70
CA LEU A 4 -15.81 4.03 13.86
C LEU A 4 -16.46 4.60 12.60
N THR A 5 -15.97 5.75 12.14
CA THR A 5 -16.36 6.29 10.85
C THR A 5 -15.76 5.45 9.72
N LYS A 6 -16.30 5.57 8.50
CA LYS A 6 -15.77 4.87 7.33
C LYS A 6 -14.30 5.17 7.10
N ASN A 7 -13.89 6.44 7.21
CA ASN A 7 -12.49 6.82 7.03
C ASN A 7 -11.59 6.25 8.13
N GLN A 8 -12.05 6.23 9.37
CA GLN A 8 -11.29 5.61 10.46
C GLN A 8 -11.09 4.12 10.21
N ILE A 9 -12.11 3.42 9.72
CA ILE A 9 -12.01 2.01 9.38
C ILE A 9 -10.96 1.80 8.27
N ILE A 10 -11.03 2.59 7.20
CA ILE A 10 -10.10 2.50 6.08
C ILE A 10 -8.65 2.69 6.57
N PHE A 11 -8.38 3.75 7.31
CA PHE A 11 -7.02 4.02 7.77
C PHE A 11 -6.54 3.01 8.80
N SER A 12 -7.39 2.55 9.70
CA SER A 12 -7.03 1.51 10.68
C SER A 12 -6.75 0.18 10.01
N ALA A 13 -7.57 -0.23 9.05
CA ALA A 13 -7.40 -1.52 8.37
C ALA A 13 -6.22 -1.51 7.40
N SER A 14 -5.97 -0.38 6.71
CA SER A 14 -4.86 -0.27 5.77
C SER A 14 -3.50 -0.10 6.47
N SER A 15 -3.50 0.22 7.76
CA SER A 15 -2.31 0.22 8.60
C SER A 15 -2.62 -0.53 9.90
N PRO A 16 -2.74 -1.87 9.83
CA PRO A 16 -3.20 -2.67 10.96
C PRO A 16 -2.22 -2.75 12.13
N TRP A 17 -1.03 -2.23 11.99
CA TRP A 17 0.00 -2.25 13.03
C TRP A 17 0.28 -0.85 13.52
N ASP A 18 0.72 -0.73 14.76
CA ASP A 18 1.20 0.52 15.30
C ASP A 18 2.37 1.02 14.46
N ASN A 19 2.27 2.25 14.04
CA ASN A 19 3.31 2.88 13.25
C ASN A 19 3.83 4.12 13.99
N PRO A 20 5.02 4.02 14.63
CA PRO A 20 5.56 5.14 15.41
C PRO A 20 5.97 6.34 14.55
N PHE A 21 6.04 6.17 13.23
CA PHE A 21 6.42 7.25 12.32
C PHE A 21 5.23 7.91 11.63
N GLN A 22 4.00 7.63 12.08
CA GLN A 22 2.84 8.35 11.56
C GLN A 22 2.94 9.84 11.87
N GLY A 23 2.35 10.64 10.99
CA GLY A 23 2.36 12.09 11.14
C GLY A 23 3.42 12.73 10.26
N LEU A 24 4.64 12.89 10.75
CA LEU A 24 5.68 13.63 10.03
C LEU A 24 6.50 12.77 9.07
N SER A 25 6.45 11.46 9.21
CA SER A 25 7.19 10.57 8.31
C SER A 25 6.56 10.51 6.93
N LYS A 26 7.37 10.18 5.92
CA LYS A 26 6.92 10.03 4.55
C LYS A 26 5.76 9.04 4.45
N ARG A 27 4.70 9.43 3.79
CA ARG A 27 3.49 8.62 3.61
C ARG A 27 3.62 7.74 2.37
N VAL A 28 3.62 6.44 2.57
CA VAL A 28 3.78 5.45 1.49
C VAL A 28 2.58 4.51 1.46
N LEU A 29 1.96 4.39 0.30
CA LEU A 29 0.86 3.45 0.05
C LEU A 29 1.39 2.27 -0.75
N PHE A 30 1.22 1.06 -0.23
CA PHE A 30 1.56 -0.18 -0.92
C PHE A 30 0.28 -0.83 -1.45
N VAL A 31 0.28 -1.21 -2.73
CA VAL A 31 -0.91 -1.73 -3.41
C VAL A 31 -0.62 -3.10 -4.01
N CYS A 32 -1.42 -4.10 -3.63
CA CYS A 32 -1.46 -5.41 -4.29
C CYS A 32 -2.90 -5.71 -4.73
N SER A 33 -3.24 -6.96 -5.02
CA SER A 33 -4.59 -7.27 -5.52
C SER A 33 -5.64 -7.18 -4.43
N ALA A 34 -5.48 -7.94 -3.33
CA ALA A 34 -6.43 -7.99 -2.23
C ALA A 34 -6.10 -7.01 -1.09
N GLY A 35 -4.86 -6.53 -1.02
CA GLY A 35 -4.42 -5.61 0.03
C GLY A 35 -4.12 -6.27 1.36
N ILE A 36 -3.96 -7.60 1.41
CA ILE A 36 -3.82 -8.34 2.67
C ILE A 36 -2.57 -9.21 2.78
N LEU A 37 -1.87 -9.47 1.68
CA LEU A 37 -0.67 -10.33 1.69
C LEU A 37 0.58 -9.54 1.34
N ARG A 38 0.83 -9.29 0.05
CA ARG A 38 2.06 -8.62 -0.41
C ARG A 38 2.15 -7.18 0.09
N SER A 39 1.12 -6.37 -0.10
CA SER A 39 1.13 -4.97 0.32
C SER A 39 1.14 -4.82 1.83
N ALA A 40 0.43 -5.69 2.54
CA ALA A 40 0.42 -5.69 4.00
C ALA A 40 1.80 -6.08 4.57
N THR A 41 2.49 -7.03 3.92
CA THR A 41 3.86 -7.39 4.30
C THR A 41 4.79 -6.18 4.14
N MET A 42 4.71 -5.48 3.01
CA MET A 42 5.53 -4.29 2.77
C MET A 42 5.22 -3.18 3.78
N ALA A 43 3.95 -2.92 4.03
CA ALA A 43 3.55 -1.90 5.01
C ALA A 43 4.13 -2.20 6.39
N ARG A 44 4.12 -3.47 6.79
CA ARG A 44 4.68 -3.89 8.08
C ARG A 44 6.21 -3.79 8.10
N MET A 45 6.88 -4.22 7.03
CA MET A 45 8.34 -4.17 6.95
C MET A 45 8.88 -2.76 7.11
N TYR A 46 8.18 -1.78 6.54
CA TYR A 46 8.66 -0.40 6.51
C TYR A 46 7.92 0.53 7.48
N ALA A 47 7.09 -0.03 8.37
CA ALA A 47 6.31 0.75 9.34
C ALA A 47 7.17 1.57 10.30
N GLN A 48 8.40 1.15 10.54
CA GLN A 48 9.32 1.86 11.43
C GLN A 48 10.12 2.95 10.72
N LYS A 49 10.03 3.01 9.41
CA LYS A 49 10.73 4.01 8.61
C LYS A 49 9.78 5.04 8.01
N TYR A 50 8.60 4.61 7.62
CA TYR A 50 7.60 5.45 6.95
C TYR A 50 6.26 5.36 7.63
N ASN A 51 5.39 6.31 7.30
CA ASN A 51 3.97 6.20 7.60
C ASN A 51 3.34 5.38 6.48
N THR A 52 3.04 4.10 6.75
CA THR A 52 2.66 3.13 5.74
C THR A 52 1.17 2.79 5.79
N ARG A 53 0.60 2.55 4.61
CA ARG A 53 -0.74 2.01 4.44
C ARG A 53 -0.69 0.95 3.36
N CYS A 54 -1.63 0.00 3.39
CA CYS A 54 -1.77 -1.00 2.34
C CYS A 54 -3.21 -1.04 1.84
N ALA A 55 -3.38 -1.36 0.56
CA ALA A 55 -4.69 -1.44 -0.07
C ALA A 55 -4.64 -2.40 -1.25
N GLY A 56 -5.80 -2.76 -1.78
CA GLY A 56 -5.93 -3.63 -2.93
C GLY A 56 -6.47 -2.90 -4.14
N SER A 57 -5.97 -3.27 -5.31
CA SER A 57 -6.40 -2.70 -6.59
C SER A 57 -7.72 -3.27 -7.07
N GLU A 58 -8.09 -4.50 -6.64
CA GLU A 58 -9.24 -5.22 -7.17
C GLU A 58 -10.51 -4.93 -6.37
N LEU A 59 -11.67 -5.11 -7.02
CA LEU A 59 -12.95 -4.82 -6.40
C LEU A 59 -13.23 -5.67 -5.15
N TYR A 60 -12.63 -6.86 -5.08
CA TYR A 60 -12.81 -7.76 -3.93
C TYR A 60 -11.89 -7.42 -2.75
N ALA A 61 -11.02 -6.43 -2.88
CA ALA A 61 -10.06 -6.11 -1.83
C ALA A 61 -10.76 -5.71 -0.52
N LEU A 62 -10.20 -6.14 0.60
CA LEU A 62 -10.71 -5.80 1.91
C LEU A 62 -10.71 -4.28 2.12
N ILE A 63 -9.58 -3.64 1.84
CA ILE A 63 -9.48 -2.19 1.77
C ILE A 63 -9.07 -1.85 0.33
N LYS A 64 -10.04 -1.39 -0.43
CA LYS A 64 -9.80 -1.04 -1.82
C LYS A 64 -9.10 0.32 -1.92
N VAL A 65 -8.22 0.46 -2.90
CA VAL A 65 -7.63 1.76 -3.23
C VAL A 65 -8.75 2.78 -3.45
N SER A 66 -8.59 3.95 -2.89
CA SER A 66 -9.56 5.04 -2.97
C SER A 66 -8.86 6.34 -3.33
N SER A 67 -9.64 7.32 -3.77
CA SER A 67 -9.12 8.67 -4.03
C SER A 67 -8.46 9.25 -2.78
N ASP A 68 -9.03 9.00 -1.60
CA ASP A 68 -8.48 9.50 -0.34
C ASP A 68 -7.08 8.93 -0.07
N LEU A 69 -6.88 7.63 -0.30
CA LEU A 69 -5.56 7.00 -0.13
C LEU A 69 -4.55 7.50 -1.17
N LEU A 70 -5.00 7.66 -2.43
CA LEU A 70 -4.13 8.18 -3.48
C LEU A 70 -3.69 9.62 -3.20
N LEU A 71 -4.60 10.46 -2.70
CA LEU A 71 -4.27 11.83 -2.32
C LEU A 71 -3.36 11.88 -1.11
N TRP A 72 -3.59 11.01 -0.13
CA TRP A 72 -2.81 10.96 1.10
C TRP A 72 -1.34 10.60 0.85
N ALA A 73 -1.07 9.67 -0.05
CA ALA A 73 0.26 9.11 -0.26
C ALA A 73 1.21 10.08 -0.96
N GLU A 74 2.44 10.15 -0.50
CA GLU A 74 3.55 10.84 -1.18
C GLU A 74 4.24 9.90 -2.16
N GLU A 75 4.24 8.61 -1.86
CA GLU A 75 4.75 7.57 -2.73
C GLU A 75 3.73 6.45 -2.82
N ILE A 76 3.48 5.94 -4.02
CA ILE A 76 2.57 4.81 -4.25
C ILE A 76 3.40 3.68 -4.85
N VAL A 77 3.43 2.53 -4.18
CA VAL A 77 4.20 1.36 -4.59
C VAL A 77 3.22 0.27 -5.00
N PHE A 78 3.23 -0.06 -6.28
CA PHE A 78 2.45 -1.18 -6.82
C PHE A 78 3.34 -2.42 -6.82
N VAL A 79 2.88 -3.49 -6.19
CA VAL A 79 3.70 -4.71 -6.05
C VAL A 79 3.84 -5.46 -7.36
N ASN A 80 2.98 -5.17 -8.35
CA ASN A 80 3.02 -5.80 -9.66
C ASN A 80 2.42 -4.85 -10.70
N HIS A 81 2.84 -4.99 -11.95
CA HIS A 81 2.36 -4.16 -13.05
C HIS A 81 0.84 -4.28 -13.25
N GLU A 82 0.27 -5.46 -13.03
CA GLU A 82 -1.18 -5.68 -13.12
C GLU A 82 -1.94 -4.80 -12.13
N ASN A 83 -1.41 -4.62 -10.93
CA ASN A 83 -2.03 -3.75 -9.91
C ASN A 83 -1.99 -2.29 -10.36
N TYR A 84 -0.89 -1.86 -10.95
CA TYR A 84 -0.75 -0.51 -11.51
C TYR A 84 -1.79 -0.27 -12.60
N LEU A 85 -1.90 -1.19 -13.57
CA LEU A 85 -2.86 -1.07 -14.67
C LEU A 85 -4.30 -1.05 -14.16
N SER A 86 -4.61 -1.88 -13.17
CA SER A 86 -5.95 -1.94 -12.58
C SER A 86 -6.35 -0.59 -11.97
N VAL A 87 -5.45 0.03 -11.23
CA VAL A 87 -5.71 1.35 -10.63
C VAL A 87 -5.81 2.42 -11.73
N CYS A 88 -4.99 2.34 -12.77
CA CYS A 88 -5.07 3.28 -13.91
C CYS A 88 -6.42 3.21 -14.62
N ARG A 89 -7.05 2.04 -14.67
CA ARG A 89 -8.39 1.88 -15.28
C ARG A 89 -9.50 2.47 -14.41
N GLN A 90 -9.26 2.60 -13.10
CA GLN A 90 -10.26 3.05 -12.14
C GLN A 90 -10.11 4.52 -11.75
N PHE A 91 -8.91 5.06 -11.84
CA PHE A 91 -8.58 6.42 -11.42
C PHE A 91 -7.67 7.08 -12.46
N ASP A 92 -7.79 8.40 -12.60
CA ASP A 92 -6.84 9.17 -13.39
C ASP A 92 -5.59 9.41 -12.54
N LEU A 93 -4.63 8.49 -12.63
CA LEU A 93 -3.39 8.61 -11.86
C LEU A 93 -2.55 9.84 -12.24
N ASP A 94 -2.66 10.32 -13.49
CA ASP A 94 -1.95 11.54 -13.90
C ASP A 94 -2.39 12.73 -13.07
N ALA A 95 -3.66 12.79 -12.69
CA ALA A 95 -4.16 13.86 -11.82
C ALA A 95 -3.57 13.80 -10.41
N PHE A 96 -3.12 12.64 -9.96
CA PHE A 96 -2.56 12.44 -8.61
C PHE A 96 -1.02 12.42 -8.59
N SER A 97 -0.37 12.23 -9.74
CA SER A 97 1.05 11.86 -9.80
C SER A 97 2.01 13.02 -9.96
N LEU A 98 1.54 14.26 -10.17
CA LEU A 98 2.41 15.39 -10.46
C LEU A 98 3.48 15.66 -9.40
N GLU A 99 3.19 15.32 -8.14
CA GLU A 99 4.10 15.53 -7.02
C GLU A 99 4.36 14.23 -6.25
N LYS A 100 4.03 13.07 -6.84
CA LYS A 100 4.13 11.79 -6.17
C LYS A 100 5.10 10.87 -6.90
N LYS A 101 5.80 10.05 -6.13
CA LYS A 101 6.62 8.99 -6.68
C LYS A 101 5.76 7.75 -6.92
N ILE A 102 5.82 7.21 -8.13
CA ILE A 102 5.14 5.95 -8.49
C ILE A 102 6.22 4.89 -8.69
N VAL A 103 6.10 3.78 -7.99
CA VAL A 103 7.01 2.64 -8.09
C VAL A 103 6.19 1.42 -8.47
N VAL A 104 6.66 0.67 -9.47
CA VAL A 104 6.02 -0.57 -9.91
C VAL A 104 7.05 -1.70 -9.76
N LEU A 105 6.73 -2.68 -8.95
CA LEU A 105 7.58 -3.84 -8.70
C LEU A 105 7.08 -5.05 -9.48
N ASP A 106 7.77 -6.17 -9.35
CA ASP A 106 7.38 -7.42 -9.98
C ASP A 106 7.43 -8.54 -8.95
N ILE A 107 6.44 -8.57 -8.05
CA ILE A 107 6.35 -9.53 -6.96
C ILE A 107 5.18 -10.48 -7.23
N PRO A 108 5.43 -11.79 -7.43
CA PRO A 108 4.36 -12.74 -7.73
C PRO A 108 3.43 -12.94 -6.54
N ASP A 109 2.17 -13.26 -6.85
CA ASP A 109 1.13 -13.51 -5.85
C ASP A 109 1.16 -14.99 -5.43
N GLU A 110 2.22 -15.38 -4.75
CA GLU A 110 2.49 -16.79 -4.39
C GLU A 110 2.73 -17.01 -2.89
N TYR A 111 2.78 -15.93 -2.10
CA TYR A 111 3.26 -16.02 -0.72
C TYR A 111 2.22 -15.56 0.28
N ASP A 112 2.24 -16.19 1.45
CA ASP A 112 1.45 -15.74 2.60
C ASP A 112 2.05 -14.47 3.20
N HIS A 113 1.26 -13.79 4.02
CA HIS A 113 1.68 -12.60 4.75
C HIS A 113 2.95 -12.87 5.56
N MET A 114 3.95 -12.02 5.40
CA MET A 114 5.25 -12.10 6.09
C MET A 114 6.04 -13.38 5.80
N HIS A 115 5.74 -14.09 4.70
CA HIS A 115 6.53 -15.25 4.30
C HIS A 115 8.00 -14.83 4.07
N PRO A 116 8.99 -15.61 4.57
CA PRO A 116 10.41 -15.24 4.42
C PRO A 116 10.86 -15.00 3.00
N ASP A 117 10.38 -15.80 2.04
CA ASP A 117 10.73 -15.62 0.63
C ASP A 117 10.12 -14.32 0.07
N LEU A 118 8.91 -13.96 0.50
CA LEU A 118 8.29 -12.70 0.12
C LEU A 118 9.12 -11.52 0.64
N ILE A 119 9.53 -11.56 1.90
CA ILE A 119 10.35 -10.52 2.52
C ILE A 119 11.65 -10.34 1.72
N ARG A 120 12.30 -11.44 1.35
CA ARG A 120 13.55 -11.40 0.58
C ARG A 120 13.34 -10.74 -0.79
N ILE A 121 12.29 -11.13 -1.52
CA ILE A 121 12.00 -10.58 -2.84
C ILE A 121 11.70 -9.08 -2.74
N ILE A 122 10.95 -8.68 -1.72
CA ILE A 122 10.67 -7.26 -1.48
C ILE A 122 11.97 -6.51 -1.25
N GLN A 123 12.86 -7.02 -0.41
CA GLN A 123 14.14 -6.37 -0.14
C GLN A 123 15.01 -6.24 -1.39
N GLU A 124 14.94 -7.23 -2.29
CA GLU A 124 15.69 -7.19 -3.56
C GLU A 124 15.16 -6.13 -4.51
N GLN A 125 13.86 -5.86 -4.52
CA GLN A 125 13.24 -4.95 -5.48
C GLN A 125 12.98 -3.56 -4.92
N TYR A 126 12.73 -3.44 -3.64
CA TYR A 126 12.39 -2.18 -3.01
C TYR A 126 13.33 -1.90 -1.84
N GLU A 127 14.35 -1.08 -2.08
CA GLU A 127 15.25 -0.58 -1.04
C GLU A 127 15.02 0.91 -0.88
N PRO A 128 14.32 1.33 0.17
CA PRO A 128 14.14 2.76 0.43
C PRO A 128 15.48 3.37 0.86
N ILE A 129 15.85 4.40 0.18
CA ILE A 129 17.10 5.13 0.43
C ILE A 129 16.90 6.10 1.59
#